data_860951066dedc760094b51c4672b2858
#
_entry.id   860951066dedc760094b51c4672b2858
#
_cell.length_a   1.000
_cell.length_b   1.000
_cell.length_c   1.000
_cell.angle_alpha   90.00
_cell.angle_beta   90.00
_cell.angle_gamma   90.00
#
_symmetry.space_group_name_H-M   'P 1'
#
loop_
_entity.id
_entity.type
_entity.pdbx_description
1 polymer ?
#
loop_
_entity_poly.entity_id
_entity_poly.type
_entity_poly.pdbx_seq_one_letter_code
_entity_poly.pdbx_strand_id
1 'polypeptide(L)'
;MYERTQQLQDAKDKSDELLLNILPEETATELKEKGEATARHYKMVTVLFTDFQAFTKSASEISPQELIQTLNECFTSFDDIIGRHNLEKIKTIGDAYMCAGGLPTSNTTNAVDAVAAACEIERWVTKWNENRIIKGLDSRTSKSQF
;
A
#
# COMPACT_ATOMS: atom_id res chain seq x y z
N MET A 1 -2.53 -27.98 -29.01
CA MET A 1 -1.18 -27.40 -28.76
C MET A 1 -1.26 -25.91 -28.41
N TYR A 2 -2.04 -25.13 -29.14
CA TYR A 2 -2.21 -23.68 -28.93
C TYR A 2 -2.84 -23.31 -27.55
N GLU A 3 -3.89 -24.01 -27.15
CA GLU A 3 -4.59 -23.76 -25.86
C GLU A 3 -3.71 -24.01 -24.63
N ARG A 4 -2.85 -25.02 -24.67
CA ARG A 4 -1.94 -25.32 -23.55
C ARG A 4 -0.87 -24.24 -23.37
N THR A 5 -0.39 -23.65 -24.46
CA THR A 5 0.61 -22.57 -24.43
C THR A 5 -0.02 -21.30 -23.89
N GLN A 6 -1.26 -21.01 -24.25
CA GLN A 6 -2.01 -19.87 -23.75
C GLN A 6 -2.30 -19.99 -22.25
N GLN A 7 -2.77 -21.14 -21.81
CA GLN A 7 -3.04 -21.42 -20.38
C GLN A 7 -1.77 -21.32 -19.51
N LEU A 8 -0.64 -21.76 -20.04
CA LEU A 8 0.66 -21.63 -19.36
C LEU A 8 1.11 -20.17 -19.28
N GLN A 9 0.90 -19.39 -20.33
CA GLN A 9 1.23 -17.98 -20.34
C GLN A 9 0.35 -17.20 -19.38
N ASP A 10 -0.98 -17.43 -19.40
CA ASP A 10 -1.93 -16.78 -18.49
C ASP A 10 -1.63 -17.12 -17.02
N ALA A 11 -1.25 -18.37 -16.73
CA ALA A 11 -0.86 -18.80 -15.38
C ALA A 11 0.44 -18.13 -14.92
N LYS A 12 1.41 -17.96 -15.84
CA LYS A 12 2.66 -17.27 -15.57
C LYS A 12 2.42 -15.79 -15.29
N ASP A 13 1.65 -15.12 -16.15
CA ASP A 13 1.35 -13.69 -16.01
C ASP A 13 0.61 -13.40 -14.70
N LYS A 14 -0.33 -14.25 -14.32
CA LYS A 14 -1.03 -14.15 -13.04
C LYS A 14 -0.12 -14.41 -11.84
N SER A 15 0.81 -15.36 -11.95
CA SER A 15 1.81 -15.61 -10.90
C SER A 15 2.77 -14.42 -10.75
N ASP A 16 3.15 -13.79 -11.85
CA ASP A 16 4.00 -12.62 -11.88
C ASP A 16 3.31 -11.40 -11.24
N GLU A 17 2.05 -11.18 -11.57
CA GLU A 17 1.23 -10.14 -10.95
C GLU A 17 1.10 -10.35 -9.44
N LEU A 18 0.81 -11.57 -8.99
CA LEU A 18 0.71 -11.91 -7.56
C LEU A 18 2.03 -11.67 -6.82
N LEU A 19 3.16 -11.99 -7.45
CA LEU A 19 4.48 -11.78 -6.85
C LEU A 19 4.80 -10.30 -6.69
N LEU A 20 4.46 -9.47 -7.69
CA LEU A 20 4.63 -8.01 -7.65
C LEU A 20 3.73 -7.33 -6.62
N ASN A 21 2.60 -7.94 -6.26
CA ASN A 21 1.73 -7.43 -5.19
C ASN A 21 2.33 -7.58 -3.78
N ILE A 22 3.30 -8.46 -3.59
CA ILE A 22 3.88 -8.77 -2.28
C ILE A 22 5.37 -8.44 -2.18
N LEU A 23 6.05 -8.21 -3.29
CA LEU A 23 7.48 -7.91 -3.35
C LEU A 23 7.76 -6.69 -4.23
N PRO A 24 8.76 -5.87 -3.89
CA PRO A 24 9.30 -4.85 -4.80
C PRO A 24 9.74 -5.48 -6.13
N GLU A 25 9.58 -4.75 -7.24
CA GLU A 25 9.83 -5.24 -8.60
C GLU A 25 11.23 -5.84 -8.79
N GLU A 26 12.26 -5.17 -8.26
CA GLU A 26 13.64 -5.68 -8.34
C GLU A 26 13.80 -7.01 -7.60
N THR A 27 13.19 -7.14 -6.42
CA THR A 27 13.25 -8.37 -5.62
C THR A 27 12.48 -9.50 -6.32
N ALA A 28 11.32 -9.21 -6.88
CA ALA A 28 10.53 -10.17 -7.63
C ALA A 28 11.27 -10.67 -8.87
N THR A 29 11.93 -9.76 -9.60
CA THR A 29 12.75 -10.10 -10.78
C THR A 29 13.94 -10.99 -10.38
N GLU A 30 14.66 -10.63 -9.33
CA GLU A 30 15.80 -11.40 -8.85
C GLU A 30 15.38 -12.81 -8.39
N LEU A 31 14.25 -12.90 -7.68
CA LEU A 31 13.69 -14.19 -7.24
C LEU A 31 13.29 -15.08 -8.43
N LYS A 32 12.72 -14.52 -9.49
CA LYS A 32 12.36 -15.24 -10.71
C LYS A 32 13.58 -15.75 -11.48
N GLU A 33 14.62 -14.91 -11.59
CA GLU A 33 15.81 -15.22 -12.38
C GLU A 33 16.77 -16.18 -11.66
N LYS A 34 16.94 -16.01 -10.35
CA LYS A 34 17.95 -16.72 -9.56
C LYS A 34 17.38 -17.76 -8.59
N GLY A 35 16.07 -17.75 -8.36
CA GLY A 35 15.42 -18.60 -7.36
C GLY A 35 15.62 -18.14 -5.91
N GLU A 36 16.39 -17.09 -5.70
CA GLU A 36 16.63 -16.48 -4.38
C GLU A 36 16.81 -14.98 -4.52
N ALA A 37 16.49 -14.22 -3.47
CA ALA A 37 16.71 -12.78 -3.41
C ALA A 37 17.89 -12.49 -2.49
N THR A 38 18.81 -11.65 -2.95
CA THR A 38 19.99 -11.26 -2.18
C THR A 38 19.63 -10.19 -1.14
N ALA A 39 20.03 -10.42 0.11
CA ALA A 39 19.88 -9.42 1.16
C ALA A 39 20.75 -8.19 0.83
N ARG A 40 20.14 -7.01 0.82
CA ARG A 40 20.81 -5.75 0.52
C ARG A 40 20.86 -4.87 1.76
N HIS A 41 21.98 -4.20 1.95
CA HIS A 41 22.15 -3.23 3.02
C HIS A 41 22.01 -1.80 2.48
N TYR A 42 21.12 -1.03 3.10
CA TYR A 42 20.91 0.37 2.80
C TYR A 42 21.43 1.22 3.97
N LYS A 43 22.25 2.24 3.68
CA LYS A 43 22.85 3.09 4.74
C LYS A 43 21.83 3.95 5.44
N MET A 44 20.83 4.41 4.72
CA MET A 44 19.79 5.30 5.25
C MET A 44 18.48 5.06 4.52
N VAL A 45 17.48 4.66 5.28
CA VAL A 45 16.11 4.41 4.82
C VAL A 45 15.16 5.08 5.79
N THR A 46 14.14 5.73 5.28
CA THR A 46 13.04 6.25 6.09
C THR A 46 11.81 5.39 5.89
N VAL A 47 11.29 4.84 6.95
CA VAL A 47 10.08 4.00 6.93
C VAL A 47 8.90 4.83 7.43
N LEU A 48 7.81 4.79 6.68
CA LEU A 48 6.54 5.40 7.04
C LEU A 48 5.50 4.30 7.28
N PHE A 49 4.90 4.34 8.46
CA PHE A 49 3.73 3.53 8.79
C PHE A 49 2.51 4.43 8.94
N THR A 50 1.39 3.98 8.41
CA THR A 50 0.07 4.53 8.74
C THR A 50 -0.78 3.46 9.40
N ASP A 51 -1.66 3.85 10.31
CA ASP A 51 -2.57 2.97 11.01
C ASP A 51 -3.91 3.67 11.23
N PHE A 52 -5.02 2.93 11.21
CA PHE A 52 -6.35 3.49 11.42
C PHE A 52 -6.70 3.51 12.91
N GLN A 53 -6.93 4.68 13.46
CA GLN A 53 -7.31 4.80 14.86
C GLN A 53 -8.65 4.11 15.14
N ALA A 54 -8.70 3.29 16.19
CA ALA A 54 -9.89 2.55 16.63
C ALA A 54 -10.46 1.58 15.56
N PHE A 55 -9.62 1.11 14.62
CA PHE A 55 -10.03 0.20 13.54
C PHE A 55 -10.81 -1.00 14.03
N THR A 56 -10.33 -1.71 15.05
CA THR A 56 -10.99 -2.90 15.61
C THR A 56 -12.42 -2.64 16.05
N LYS A 57 -12.69 -1.46 16.63
CA LYS A 57 -14.04 -1.06 17.05
C LYS A 57 -14.91 -0.75 15.84
N SER A 58 -14.39 0.02 14.89
CA SER A 58 -15.13 0.38 13.67
C SER A 58 -15.39 -0.85 12.79
N ALA A 59 -14.46 -1.77 12.72
CA ALA A 59 -14.58 -3.03 11.97
C ALA A 59 -15.70 -3.94 12.52
N SER A 60 -16.01 -3.87 13.81
CA SER A 60 -17.10 -4.64 14.39
C SER A 60 -18.49 -4.08 14.10
N GLU A 61 -18.59 -2.83 13.64
CA GLU A 61 -19.83 -2.11 13.40
C GLU A 61 -20.26 -2.07 11.92
N ILE A 62 -19.38 -2.45 11.00
CA ILE A 62 -19.63 -2.44 9.56
C ILE A 62 -19.51 -3.84 8.97
N SER A 63 -20.08 -4.06 7.79
CA SER A 63 -19.97 -5.36 7.13
C SER A 63 -18.52 -5.62 6.64
N PRO A 64 -18.10 -6.91 6.56
CA PRO A 64 -16.79 -7.25 6.01
C PRO A 64 -16.54 -6.70 4.61
N GLN A 65 -17.56 -6.63 3.76
CA GLN A 65 -17.48 -6.07 2.42
C GLN A 65 -17.18 -4.58 2.44
N GLU A 66 -17.90 -3.83 3.27
CA GLU A 66 -17.68 -2.38 3.44
C GLU A 66 -16.30 -2.09 4.00
N LEU A 67 -15.84 -2.92 4.94
CA LEU A 67 -14.51 -2.81 5.52
C LEU A 67 -13.41 -2.96 4.45
N ILE A 68 -13.48 -4.03 3.66
CA ILE A 68 -12.52 -4.30 2.59
C ILE A 68 -12.56 -3.19 1.54
N GLN A 69 -13.74 -2.72 1.16
CA GLN A 69 -13.89 -1.64 0.20
C GLN A 69 -13.25 -0.35 0.71
N THR A 70 -13.49 -0.01 1.98
CA THR A 70 -12.92 1.16 2.64
C THR A 70 -11.38 1.11 2.64
N LEU A 71 -10.80 -0.03 3.04
CA LEU A 71 -9.35 -0.22 3.03
C LEU A 71 -8.77 -0.11 1.62
N ASN A 72 -9.43 -0.71 0.64
CA ASN A 72 -8.98 -0.65 -0.75
C ASN A 72 -8.99 0.78 -1.30
N GLU A 73 -10.02 1.57 -1.01
CA GLU A 73 -10.07 2.99 -1.40
C GLU A 73 -8.89 3.77 -0.79
N CYS A 74 -8.66 3.60 0.51
CA CYS A 74 -7.56 4.27 1.20
C CYS A 74 -6.20 3.84 0.65
N PHE A 75 -5.95 2.55 0.56
CA PHE A 75 -4.65 2.03 0.13
C PHE A 75 -4.34 2.34 -1.34
N THR A 76 -5.33 2.34 -2.22
CA THR A 76 -5.16 2.77 -3.61
C THR A 76 -4.74 4.24 -3.68
N SER A 77 -5.37 5.09 -2.88
CA SER A 77 -5.00 6.50 -2.81
C SER A 77 -3.61 6.72 -2.18
N PHE A 78 -3.25 5.90 -1.19
CA PHE A 78 -1.90 5.95 -0.61
C PHE A 78 -0.84 5.49 -1.61
N ASP A 79 -1.12 4.46 -2.42
CA ASP A 79 -0.23 4.02 -3.51
C ASP A 79 0.06 5.17 -4.49
N ASP A 80 -0.96 5.95 -4.88
CA ASP A 80 -0.81 7.11 -5.74
C ASP A 80 0.00 8.23 -5.08
N ILE A 81 -0.24 8.49 -3.80
CA ILE A 81 0.48 9.53 -3.05
C ILE A 81 1.96 9.17 -2.93
N ILE A 82 2.27 7.97 -2.43
CA ILE A 82 3.67 7.57 -2.22
C ILE A 82 4.46 7.52 -3.54
N GLY A 83 3.82 7.14 -4.64
CA GLY A 83 4.43 7.15 -5.97
C GLY A 83 4.87 8.55 -6.41
N ARG A 84 4.14 9.60 -6.03
CA ARG A 84 4.52 11.00 -6.30
C ARG A 84 5.66 11.50 -5.41
N HIS A 85 5.88 10.86 -4.26
CA HIS A 85 6.90 11.24 -3.28
C HIS A 85 8.13 10.33 -3.28
N ASN A 86 8.35 9.57 -4.35
CA ASN A 86 9.52 8.70 -4.50
C ASN A 86 9.70 7.70 -3.34
N LEU A 87 8.59 7.17 -2.84
CA LEU A 87 8.54 6.12 -1.84
C LEU A 87 8.13 4.80 -2.47
N GLU A 88 8.62 3.72 -1.91
CA GLU A 88 8.30 2.34 -2.30
C GLU A 88 7.32 1.73 -1.30
N LYS A 89 6.24 1.14 -1.80
CA LYS A 89 5.33 0.34 -0.98
C LYS A 89 6.04 -0.93 -0.54
N ILE A 90 6.02 -1.22 0.75
CA ILE A 90 6.58 -2.46 1.28
C ILE A 90 5.48 -3.50 1.42
N LYS A 91 4.46 -3.24 2.21
CA LYS A 91 3.31 -4.12 2.40
C LYS A 91 2.20 -3.43 3.19
N THR A 92 1.05 -4.10 3.23
CA THR A 92 -0.01 -3.81 4.18
C THR A 92 -0.06 -4.90 5.25
N ILE A 93 -0.40 -4.53 6.49
CA ILE A 93 -0.54 -5.45 7.61
C ILE A 93 -1.89 -5.15 8.27
N GLY A 94 -2.94 -5.87 7.85
CA GLY A 94 -4.30 -5.55 8.26
C GLY A 94 -4.71 -4.17 7.76
N ASP A 95 -4.94 -3.25 8.68
CA ASP A 95 -5.24 -1.84 8.45
C ASP A 95 -4.00 -0.92 8.42
N ALA A 96 -2.83 -1.45 8.68
CA ALA A 96 -1.58 -0.71 8.59
C ALA A 96 -1.00 -0.74 7.17
N TYR A 97 -0.49 0.42 6.72
CA TYR A 97 0.19 0.57 5.44
C TYR A 97 1.64 0.96 5.69
N MET A 98 2.57 0.23 5.08
CA MET A 98 4.01 0.43 5.24
C MET A 98 4.65 0.79 3.90
N CYS A 99 5.37 1.90 3.86
CA CYS A 99 6.20 2.29 2.74
C CYS A 99 7.55 2.83 3.22
N ALA A 100 8.51 2.94 2.31
CA ALA A 100 9.84 3.40 2.64
C ALA A 100 10.47 4.23 1.52
N GLY A 101 11.33 5.14 1.89
CA GLY A 101 12.16 5.91 0.97
C GLY A 101 13.64 5.56 1.14
N GLY A 102 14.42 5.72 0.07
CA GLY A 102 15.84 5.37 0.04
C GLY A 102 16.12 3.93 -0.37
N LEU A 103 15.10 3.22 -0.84
CA LEU A 103 15.20 1.89 -1.44
C LEU A 103 14.19 1.79 -2.62
N PRO A 104 14.39 0.90 -3.57
CA PRO A 104 15.56 0.05 -3.80
C PRO A 104 16.80 0.87 -4.17
N THR A 105 16.63 2.11 -4.60
CA THR A 105 17.73 3.04 -4.94
C THR A 105 17.93 4.02 -3.80
N SER A 106 19.15 4.10 -3.28
CA SER A 106 19.54 5.06 -2.24
C SER A 106 19.39 6.50 -2.72
N ASN A 107 18.89 7.37 -1.86
CA ASN A 107 18.80 8.82 -2.08
C ASN A 107 19.07 9.58 -0.78
N THR A 108 19.13 10.91 -0.87
CA THR A 108 19.34 11.81 0.27
C THR A 108 18.06 12.53 0.70
N THR A 109 16.95 12.34 -0.04
CA THR A 109 15.68 13.05 0.15
C THR A 109 14.64 12.22 0.89
N ASN A 110 14.92 10.94 1.16
CA ASN A 110 13.93 9.98 1.66
C ASN A 110 13.19 10.43 2.93
N ALA A 111 13.85 11.12 3.84
CA ALA A 111 13.21 11.63 5.06
C ALA A 111 12.20 12.75 4.76
N VAL A 112 12.56 13.67 3.87
CA VAL A 112 11.69 14.77 3.44
C VAL A 112 10.51 14.23 2.63
N ASP A 113 10.78 13.30 1.72
CA ASP A 113 9.78 12.64 0.89
C ASP A 113 8.74 11.90 1.76
N ALA A 114 9.20 11.17 2.79
CA ALA A 114 8.33 10.46 3.72
C ALA A 114 7.43 11.41 4.52
N VAL A 115 7.97 12.52 5.02
CA VAL A 115 7.18 13.54 5.75
C VAL A 115 6.18 14.22 4.82
N ALA A 116 6.57 14.57 3.60
CA ALA A 116 5.69 15.18 2.62
C ALA A 116 4.54 14.23 2.24
N ALA A 117 4.84 12.94 2.02
CA ALA A 117 3.83 11.91 1.77
C ALA A 117 2.88 11.74 2.96
N ALA A 118 3.39 11.68 4.19
CA ALA A 118 2.58 11.58 5.39
C ALA A 118 1.59 12.75 5.53
N CYS A 119 2.05 13.98 5.29
CA CYS A 119 1.19 15.17 5.30
C CYS A 119 0.13 15.14 4.18
N GLU A 120 0.45 14.59 3.02
CA GLU A 120 -0.52 14.47 1.92
C GLU A 120 -1.54 13.36 2.21
N ILE A 121 -1.12 12.23 2.76
CA ILE A 121 -2.01 11.16 3.22
C ILE A 121 -2.98 11.69 4.27
N GLU A 122 -2.50 12.41 5.27
CA GLU A 122 -3.34 12.99 6.33
C GLU A 122 -4.39 13.96 5.77
N ARG A 123 -4.00 14.86 4.86
CA ARG A 123 -4.93 15.76 4.18
C ARG A 123 -5.96 15.01 3.33
N TRP A 124 -5.53 13.97 2.61
CA TRP A 124 -6.42 13.16 1.80
C TRP A 124 -7.46 12.46 2.68
N VAL A 125 -7.04 11.83 3.77
CA VAL A 125 -7.92 11.13 4.71
C VAL A 125 -8.92 12.07 5.35
N THR A 126 -8.49 13.24 5.79
CA THR A 126 -9.37 14.27 6.36
C THR A 126 -10.48 14.62 5.38
N LYS A 127 -10.12 14.93 4.14
CA LYS A 127 -11.08 15.28 3.08
C LYS A 127 -11.99 14.10 2.71
N TRP A 128 -11.45 12.89 2.69
CA TRP A 128 -12.21 11.68 2.41
C TRP A 128 -13.25 11.41 3.52
N ASN A 129 -12.89 11.57 4.78
CA ASN A 129 -13.81 11.47 5.92
C ASN A 129 -14.92 12.52 5.85
N GLU A 130 -14.58 13.78 5.59
CA GLU A 130 -15.56 14.85 5.41
C GLU A 130 -16.58 14.53 4.31
N ASN A 131 -16.12 14.04 3.16
CA ASN A 131 -16.98 13.64 2.05
C ASN A 131 -17.91 12.47 2.41
N ARG A 132 -17.46 11.52 3.22
CA ARG A 132 -18.30 10.40 3.70
C ARG A 132 -19.38 10.90 4.64
N ILE A 133 -19.07 11.79 5.55
CA ILE A 133 -20.04 12.41 6.47
C ILE A 133 -21.11 13.17 5.68
N ILE A 134 -20.71 13.99 4.70
CA ILE A 134 -21.64 14.77 3.85
C ILE A 134 -22.57 13.85 3.06
N LYS A 135 -22.08 12.71 2.58
CA LYS A 135 -22.89 11.74 1.82
C LYS A 135 -23.79 10.87 2.71
N GLY A 136 -23.77 11.05 4.02
CA GLY A 136 -24.55 10.23 4.98
C GLY A 136 -24.10 8.78 5.04
N LEU A 137 -22.94 8.44 4.44
CA LEU A 137 -22.38 7.10 4.43
C LEU A 137 -21.79 6.70 5.78
N ASP A 138 -21.68 7.68 6.70
CA ASP A 138 -21.05 7.44 7.98
C ASP A 138 -21.58 8.33 9.10
N SER A 139 -22.79 8.05 9.56
CA SER A 139 -23.23 8.57 10.86
C SER A 139 -22.51 7.88 12.04
N ARG A 140 -21.70 6.85 11.77
CA ARG A 140 -21.05 5.98 12.77
C ARG A 140 -19.56 6.20 12.89
N THR A 141 -18.89 6.71 11.85
CA THR A 141 -17.44 6.95 11.83
C THR A 141 -17.02 8.39 12.15
N SER A 142 -17.97 9.23 12.62
CA SER A 142 -17.64 10.61 13.02
C SER A 142 -16.67 10.72 14.21
N LYS A 143 -16.10 9.59 14.65
CA LYS A 143 -15.13 9.52 15.76
C LYS A 143 -13.83 8.79 15.42
N SER A 144 -13.62 8.30 14.21
CA SER A 144 -12.33 7.78 13.81
C SER A 144 -11.50 8.92 13.22
N GLN A 145 -10.74 9.55 14.06
CA GLN A 145 -9.66 10.45 13.68
C GLN A 145 -8.41 9.62 13.42
N PHE A 146 -7.71 9.97 12.37
CA PHE A 146 -6.33 9.54 12.14
C PHE A 146 -5.39 10.31 13.04
#